data_6cb4a38d70919a1406eaf313facf47cc
#
_entry.id   6cb4a38d70919a1406eaf313facf47cc
#
_cell.length_a   1.000
_cell.length_b   1.000
_cell.length_c   1.000
_cell.angle_alpha   90.00
_cell.angle_beta   90.00
_cell.angle_gamma   90.00
#
_symmetry.space_group_name_H-M   'P 1'
#
loop_
_entity.id
_entity.type
_entity.pdbx_description
1 polymer ?
#
loop_
_entity_poly.entity_id
_entity_poly.type
_entity_poly.pdbx_seq_one_letter_code
_entity_poly.pdbx_strand_id
1 'polypeptide(L)'
;MPLPKIATPSYDLKLPSTGETIRYRPFLVKEEKLLVIALESEDTKQITTAIKTVIKNCVETKGIKVESLPTFDIEYLFLNIRAKSVGEEIEVNVICPDDEETSVEIKINVDDIGVQRNPDHTNKIKLDDNLMMEMKYPSLDQFIKNNFDLSANNAMDQSFELIASCVDKIYNEDEVWVAADVTKKELMEFLDQMNTTQFKQIEKFFETMPKLSHTIKVVNPKTNVESEVVLEGLSSFFA
;
A
#
# COMPACT_ATOMS: atom_id res chain seq x y z
N MET A 1 -35.65 16.47 23.05
CA MET A 1 -34.30 16.33 23.64
C MET A 1 -33.41 15.64 22.63
N PRO A 2 -32.18 16.11 22.36
CA PRO A 2 -31.27 15.38 21.49
C PRO A 2 -30.84 14.06 22.13
N LEU A 3 -30.64 13.01 21.31
CA LEU A 3 -30.15 11.75 21.81
C LEU A 3 -28.70 11.90 22.36
N PRO A 4 -28.30 11.07 23.34
CA PRO A 4 -26.95 11.09 23.88
C PRO A 4 -25.92 10.72 22.81
N LYS A 5 -24.73 11.31 22.88
CA LYS A 5 -23.59 10.91 22.05
C LYS A 5 -22.94 9.67 22.65
N ILE A 6 -22.67 8.68 21.81
CA ILE A 6 -21.93 7.48 22.18
C ILE A 6 -20.44 7.80 22.11
N ALA A 7 -19.71 7.52 23.19
CA ALA A 7 -18.25 7.65 23.21
C ALA A 7 -17.62 6.53 22.39
N THR A 8 -16.63 6.88 21.57
CA THR A 8 -15.85 5.92 20.79
C THR A 8 -14.43 5.88 21.35
N PRO A 9 -13.85 4.69 21.58
CA PRO A 9 -12.46 4.57 22.03
C PRO A 9 -11.50 5.06 20.96
N SER A 10 -10.34 5.55 21.38
CA SER A 10 -9.23 5.91 20.48
C SER A 10 -8.01 5.07 20.79
N TYR A 11 -7.23 4.78 19.76
CA TYR A 11 -6.02 3.97 19.80
C TYR A 11 -4.85 4.72 19.14
N ASP A 12 -3.64 4.37 19.54
CA ASP A 12 -2.42 4.92 18.98
C ASP A 12 -1.73 3.86 18.10
N LEU A 13 -1.21 4.27 16.94
CA LEU A 13 -0.49 3.43 15.99
C LEU A 13 0.74 4.17 15.49
N LYS A 14 1.88 3.47 15.39
CA LYS A 14 3.09 4.01 14.76
C LYS A 14 3.05 3.72 13.27
N LEU A 15 3.17 4.77 12.45
CA LEU A 15 3.30 4.61 11.00
C LEU A 15 4.60 3.90 10.65
N PRO A 16 4.56 2.82 9.86
CA PRO A 16 5.76 2.11 9.44
C PRO A 16 6.78 2.99 8.71
N SER A 17 6.34 3.96 7.88
CA SER A 17 7.26 4.80 7.09
C SER A 17 8.10 5.76 7.94
N THR A 18 7.47 6.44 8.87
CA THR A 18 8.08 7.56 9.62
C THR A 18 8.34 7.23 11.08
N GLY A 19 7.66 6.23 11.65
CA GLY A 19 7.63 5.97 13.09
C GLY A 19 6.80 6.98 13.89
N GLU A 20 6.12 7.92 13.22
CA GLU A 20 5.23 8.88 13.85
C GLU A 20 4.01 8.18 14.45
N THR A 21 3.64 8.55 15.66
CA THR A 21 2.45 8.01 16.31
C THR A 21 1.21 8.79 15.90
N ILE A 22 0.26 8.10 15.31
CA ILE A 22 -1.05 8.64 14.96
C ILE A 22 -2.12 8.07 15.89
N ARG A 23 -3.12 8.89 16.20
CA ARG A 23 -4.31 8.49 16.94
C ARG A 23 -5.44 8.23 15.97
N TYR A 24 -6.14 7.10 16.15
CA TYR A 24 -7.28 6.71 15.34
C TYR A 24 -8.39 6.10 16.20
N ARG A 25 -9.60 6.06 15.66
CA ARG A 25 -10.75 5.36 16.23
C ARG A 25 -11.23 4.24 15.31
N PRO A 26 -11.92 3.24 15.84
CA PRO A 26 -12.65 2.29 15.02
C PRO A 26 -13.64 3.00 14.07
N PHE A 27 -13.98 2.37 12.97
CA PHE A 27 -15.06 2.86 12.13
C PHE A 27 -16.42 2.61 12.80
N LEU A 28 -17.38 3.45 12.49
CA LEU A 28 -18.75 3.37 12.98
C LEU A 28 -19.62 2.74 11.88
N VAL A 29 -20.85 2.42 12.21
CA VAL A 29 -21.84 1.86 11.26
C VAL A 29 -21.97 2.67 9.97
N LYS A 30 -21.76 3.99 10.02
CA LYS A 30 -21.81 4.84 8.81
C LYS A 30 -20.63 4.60 7.86
N GLU A 31 -19.43 4.36 8.40
CA GLU A 31 -18.26 4.00 7.60
C GLU A 31 -18.36 2.55 7.12
N GLU A 32 -18.87 1.63 7.94
CA GLU A 32 -19.14 0.25 7.54
C GLU A 32 -20.11 0.15 6.36
N LYS A 33 -21.22 0.90 6.42
CA LYS A 33 -22.15 0.98 5.28
C LYS A 33 -21.49 1.48 4.00
N LEU A 34 -20.58 2.45 4.12
CA LEU A 34 -19.83 2.97 2.97
C LEU A 34 -18.96 1.86 2.34
N LEU A 35 -18.28 1.07 3.17
CA LEU A 35 -17.45 -0.06 2.71
C LEU A 35 -18.29 -1.15 2.05
N VAL A 36 -19.42 -1.55 2.68
CA VAL A 36 -20.31 -2.59 2.13
C VAL A 36 -20.84 -2.17 0.76
N ILE A 37 -21.36 -0.94 0.63
CA ILE A 37 -21.88 -0.43 -0.65
C ILE A 37 -20.78 -0.41 -1.72
N ALA A 38 -19.56 -0.03 -1.35
CA ALA A 38 -18.44 0.00 -2.28
C ALA A 38 -18.03 -1.42 -2.71
N LEU A 39 -17.99 -2.38 -1.79
CA LEU A 39 -17.70 -3.79 -2.10
C LEU A 39 -18.76 -4.41 -3.01
N GLU A 40 -20.07 -4.17 -2.74
CA GLU A 40 -21.17 -4.65 -3.57
C GLU A 40 -21.16 -4.06 -4.99
N SER A 41 -20.50 -2.92 -5.20
CA SER A 41 -20.41 -2.31 -6.54
C SER A 41 -19.43 -3.04 -7.46
N GLU A 42 -18.53 -3.88 -6.92
CA GLU A 42 -17.39 -4.52 -7.61
C GLU A 42 -16.51 -3.52 -8.38
N ASP A 43 -16.72 -2.21 -8.15
CA ASP A 43 -15.93 -1.13 -8.75
C ASP A 43 -14.75 -0.77 -7.86
N THR A 44 -13.58 -1.11 -8.31
CA THR A 44 -12.35 -0.92 -7.56
C THR A 44 -12.06 0.55 -7.24
N LYS A 45 -12.50 1.49 -8.08
CA LYS A 45 -12.39 2.94 -7.78
C LYS A 45 -13.29 3.32 -6.61
N GLN A 46 -14.50 2.77 -6.56
CA GLN A 46 -15.42 3.02 -5.45
C GLN A 46 -14.89 2.40 -4.15
N ILE A 47 -14.39 1.17 -4.19
CA ILE A 47 -13.81 0.47 -3.05
C ILE A 47 -12.64 1.28 -2.47
N THR A 48 -11.72 1.72 -3.31
CA THR A 48 -10.55 2.47 -2.86
C THR A 48 -10.92 3.85 -2.32
N THR A 49 -11.87 4.52 -2.95
CA THR A 49 -12.41 5.80 -2.46
C THR A 49 -13.09 5.66 -1.10
N ALA A 50 -13.81 4.55 -0.89
CA ALA A 50 -14.44 4.23 0.39
C ALA A 50 -13.39 3.99 1.47
N ILE A 51 -12.37 3.17 1.21
CA ILE A 51 -11.24 2.92 2.12
C ILE A 51 -10.56 4.24 2.51
N LYS A 52 -10.22 5.07 1.55
CA LYS A 52 -9.63 6.40 1.77
C LYS A 52 -10.51 7.28 2.67
N THR A 53 -11.81 7.30 2.40
CA THR A 53 -12.77 8.09 3.17
C THR A 53 -12.90 7.57 4.60
N VAL A 54 -12.94 6.26 4.78
CA VAL A 54 -12.99 5.62 6.10
C VAL A 54 -11.75 5.96 6.90
N ILE A 55 -10.56 5.79 6.34
CA ILE A 55 -9.30 6.12 7.02
C ILE A 55 -9.29 7.59 7.43
N LYS A 56 -9.61 8.50 6.51
CA LYS A 56 -9.65 9.95 6.79
C LYS A 56 -10.62 10.32 7.92
N ASN A 57 -11.76 9.63 8.00
CA ASN A 57 -12.74 9.84 9.06
C ASN A 57 -12.32 9.23 10.40
N CYS A 58 -11.51 8.17 10.39
CA CYS A 58 -11.07 7.46 11.57
C CYS A 58 -9.79 8.03 12.18
N VAL A 59 -8.93 8.67 11.40
CA VAL A 59 -7.72 9.34 11.90
C VAL A 59 -8.09 10.62 12.64
N GLU A 60 -7.66 10.73 13.90
CA GLU A 60 -7.92 11.86 14.79
C GLU A 60 -6.73 12.82 14.89
N THR A 61 -5.52 12.37 14.55
CA THR A 61 -4.31 13.21 14.56
C THR A 61 -4.44 14.31 13.51
N LYS A 62 -4.35 15.56 13.93
CA LYS A 62 -4.41 16.72 13.04
C LYS A 62 -3.11 16.86 12.24
N GLY A 63 -3.25 17.31 11.00
CA GLY A 63 -2.09 17.59 10.12
C GLY A 63 -1.62 16.41 9.28
N ILE A 64 -2.09 15.20 9.55
CA ILE A 64 -1.81 14.03 8.72
C ILE A 64 -2.60 14.13 7.41
N LYS A 65 -1.87 14.15 6.29
CA LYS A 65 -2.46 14.08 4.96
C LYS A 65 -2.50 12.61 4.53
N VAL A 66 -3.61 11.93 4.78
CA VAL A 66 -3.79 10.50 4.47
C VAL A 66 -3.46 10.21 2.99
N GLU A 67 -3.78 11.15 2.10
CA GLU A 67 -3.56 11.01 0.67
C GLU A 67 -2.08 10.93 0.26
N SER A 68 -1.20 11.49 1.07
CA SER A 68 0.26 11.50 0.82
C SER A 68 1.01 10.40 1.54
N LEU A 69 0.34 9.61 2.37
CA LEU A 69 0.97 8.46 3.02
C LEU A 69 1.34 7.38 1.99
N PRO A 70 2.45 6.66 2.20
CA PRO A 70 2.79 5.47 1.43
C PRO A 70 1.67 4.43 1.46
N THR A 71 1.54 3.66 0.40
CA THR A 71 0.51 2.61 0.28
C THR A 71 0.55 1.64 1.45
N PHE A 72 1.73 1.17 1.84
CA PHE A 72 1.88 0.22 2.96
C PHE A 72 1.48 0.82 4.32
N ASP A 73 1.61 2.13 4.54
CA ASP A 73 1.10 2.80 5.74
C ASP A 73 -0.43 2.81 5.76
N ILE A 74 -1.04 3.09 4.60
CA ILE A 74 -2.48 3.11 4.42
C ILE A 74 -3.07 1.72 4.68
N GLU A 75 -2.46 0.69 4.09
CA GLU A 75 -2.87 -0.70 4.26
C GLU A 75 -2.78 -1.13 5.73
N TYR A 76 -1.65 -0.82 6.37
CA TYR A 76 -1.43 -1.14 7.78
C TYR A 76 -2.40 -0.40 8.70
N LEU A 77 -2.65 0.88 8.44
CA LEU A 77 -3.60 1.69 9.20
C LEU A 77 -5.03 1.17 9.05
N PHE A 78 -5.46 0.87 7.81
CA PHE A 78 -6.79 0.34 7.55
C PHE A 78 -7.01 -1.01 8.23
N LEU A 79 -6.03 -1.91 8.16
CA LEU A 79 -6.06 -3.20 8.82
C LEU A 79 -6.27 -3.06 10.34
N ASN A 80 -5.53 -2.15 10.98
CA ASN A 80 -5.66 -1.88 12.41
C ASN A 80 -7.01 -1.23 12.79
N ILE A 81 -7.51 -0.29 11.96
CA ILE A 81 -8.85 0.29 12.15
C ILE A 81 -9.90 -0.82 12.09
N ARG A 82 -9.81 -1.72 11.09
CA ARG A 82 -10.73 -2.85 10.95
C ARG A 82 -10.68 -3.78 12.16
N ALA A 83 -9.48 -4.15 12.62
CA ALA A 83 -9.31 -5.04 13.76
C ALA A 83 -10.01 -4.50 15.01
N LYS A 84 -9.89 -3.21 15.28
CA LYS A 84 -10.55 -2.57 16.42
C LYS A 84 -12.05 -2.31 16.20
N SER A 85 -12.56 -2.51 14.99
CA SER A 85 -13.98 -2.31 14.64
C SER A 85 -14.79 -3.60 14.67
N VAL A 86 -14.26 -4.67 14.07
CA VAL A 86 -15.00 -5.92 13.83
C VAL A 86 -14.32 -7.17 14.41
N GLY A 87 -13.12 -7.01 14.95
CA GLY A 87 -12.34 -8.11 15.57
C GLY A 87 -10.94 -8.26 15.01
N GLU A 88 -10.07 -8.83 15.83
CA GLU A 88 -8.64 -8.94 15.54
C GLU A 88 -8.30 -10.22 14.74
N GLU A 89 -9.24 -11.15 14.58
CA GLU A 89 -9.08 -12.33 13.73
C GLU A 89 -9.62 -12.07 12.31
N ILE A 90 -8.86 -12.53 11.32
CA ILE A 90 -9.22 -12.51 9.90
C ILE A 90 -9.24 -13.95 9.40
N GLU A 91 -10.31 -14.31 8.68
CA GLU A 91 -10.43 -15.58 7.98
C GLU A 91 -10.05 -15.34 6.51
N VAL A 92 -9.07 -16.09 6.02
CA VAL A 92 -8.61 -16.01 4.63
C VAL A 92 -8.66 -17.38 3.98
N ASN A 93 -9.10 -17.44 2.73
CA ASN A 93 -9.07 -18.63 1.91
C ASN A 93 -7.78 -18.65 1.08
N VAL A 94 -6.96 -19.68 1.27
CA VAL A 94 -5.67 -19.80 0.61
C VAL A 94 -5.64 -21.04 -0.26
N ILE A 95 -5.24 -20.88 -1.53
CA ILE A 95 -5.04 -22.00 -2.44
C ILE A 95 -3.70 -22.65 -2.12
N CYS A 96 -3.68 -23.96 -1.94
CA CYS A 96 -2.48 -24.72 -1.67
C CYS A 96 -1.55 -24.72 -2.89
N PRO A 97 -0.26 -24.33 -2.73
CA PRO A 97 0.66 -24.19 -3.85
C PRO A 97 1.06 -25.52 -4.52
N ASP A 98 0.88 -26.63 -3.81
CA ASP A 98 1.31 -27.96 -4.28
C ASP A 98 0.38 -28.56 -5.34
N ASP A 99 -0.91 -28.22 -5.31
CA ASP A 99 -1.88 -28.72 -6.29
C ASP A 99 -2.65 -27.60 -7.03
N GLU A 100 -2.51 -26.33 -6.58
CA GLU A 100 -3.14 -25.15 -7.14
C GLU A 100 -4.70 -25.21 -7.23
N GLU A 101 -5.31 -26.21 -6.59
CA GLU A 101 -6.75 -26.45 -6.63
C GLU A 101 -7.39 -26.43 -5.24
N THR A 102 -6.70 -26.95 -4.22
CA THR A 102 -7.26 -27.10 -2.88
C THR A 102 -7.19 -25.80 -2.12
N SER A 103 -8.35 -25.30 -1.68
CA SER A 103 -8.45 -24.11 -0.82
C SER A 103 -8.57 -24.52 0.65
N VAL A 104 -7.86 -23.82 1.51
CA VAL A 104 -7.89 -24.00 2.96
C VAL A 104 -8.21 -22.67 3.62
N GLU A 105 -9.17 -22.68 4.55
CA GLU A 105 -9.49 -21.53 5.39
C GLU A 105 -8.52 -21.45 6.56
N ILE A 106 -7.90 -20.29 6.72
CA ILE A 106 -6.93 -20.02 7.78
C ILE A 106 -7.34 -18.78 8.57
N LYS A 107 -7.22 -18.85 9.89
CA LYS A 107 -7.40 -17.71 10.78
C LYS A 107 -6.06 -17.08 11.09
N ILE A 108 -5.98 -15.77 10.91
CA ILE A 108 -4.79 -14.95 11.14
C ILE A 108 -5.15 -13.86 12.14
N ASN A 109 -4.29 -13.65 13.14
CA ASN A 109 -4.44 -12.49 14.02
C ASN A 109 -3.83 -11.26 13.34
N VAL A 110 -4.54 -10.14 13.35
CA VAL A 110 -4.06 -8.88 12.76
C VAL A 110 -2.75 -8.42 13.39
N ASP A 111 -2.53 -8.70 14.67
CA ASP A 111 -1.29 -8.32 15.36
C ASP A 111 -0.05 -9.06 14.82
N ASP A 112 -0.23 -10.18 14.11
CA ASP A 112 0.85 -10.94 13.46
C ASP A 112 1.19 -10.38 12.06
N ILE A 113 0.35 -9.51 11.52
CA ILE A 113 0.52 -8.90 10.20
C ILE A 113 1.28 -7.60 10.34
N GLY A 114 2.37 -7.45 9.60
CA GLY A 114 3.21 -6.26 9.67
C GLY A 114 3.76 -5.81 8.34
N VAL A 115 4.34 -4.62 8.34
CA VAL A 115 5.07 -4.12 7.18
C VAL A 115 6.49 -4.67 7.22
N GLN A 116 6.79 -5.54 6.28
CA GLN A 116 8.11 -6.13 6.11
C GLN A 116 9.03 -5.16 5.38
N ARG A 117 10.28 -5.08 5.83
CA ARG A 117 11.31 -4.22 5.24
C ARG A 117 12.45 -5.08 4.74
N ASN A 118 12.85 -4.86 3.50
CA ASN A 118 14.08 -5.44 2.99
C ASN A 118 15.29 -4.64 3.52
N PRO A 119 16.29 -5.27 4.17
CA PRO A 119 17.45 -4.56 4.69
C PRO A 119 18.29 -3.89 3.59
N ASP A 120 18.22 -4.39 2.35
CA ASP A 120 18.95 -3.83 1.20
C ASP A 120 18.17 -2.74 0.47
N HIS A 121 16.99 -2.35 0.99
CA HIS A 121 16.19 -1.31 0.38
C HIS A 121 16.81 0.07 0.55
N THR A 122 16.87 0.81 -0.54
CA THR A 122 17.26 2.22 -0.55
C THR A 122 16.39 3.01 -1.52
N ASN A 123 16.03 4.22 -1.12
CA ASN A 123 15.34 5.17 -1.99
C ASN A 123 16.32 6.06 -2.78
N LYS A 124 17.63 5.90 -2.57
CA LYS A 124 18.68 6.65 -3.27
C LYS A 124 19.28 5.76 -4.35
N ILE A 125 19.08 6.12 -5.59
CA ILE A 125 19.51 5.39 -6.77
C ILE A 125 20.68 6.13 -7.40
N LYS A 126 21.81 5.44 -7.53
CA LYS A 126 22.98 5.96 -8.25
C LYS A 126 22.77 5.72 -9.75
N LEU A 127 22.58 6.78 -10.52
CA LEU A 127 22.41 6.70 -11.97
C LEU A 127 23.75 6.62 -12.69
N ASP A 128 24.73 7.41 -12.25
CA ASP A 128 26.13 7.38 -12.67
C ASP A 128 27.05 7.89 -11.57
N ASP A 129 28.30 8.20 -11.87
CA ASP A 129 29.28 8.65 -10.87
C ASP A 129 28.95 10.04 -10.32
N ASN A 130 28.20 10.85 -11.05
CA ASN A 130 27.91 12.23 -10.69
C ASN A 130 26.42 12.48 -10.44
N LEU A 131 25.53 11.56 -10.81
CA LEU A 131 24.09 11.77 -10.78
C LEU A 131 23.37 10.77 -9.89
N MET A 132 22.61 11.29 -8.95
CA MET A 132 21.77 10.53 -8.03
C MET A 132 20.30 10.85 -8.24
N MET A 133 19.43 9.86 -8.08
CA MET A 133 18.00 10.03 -8.01
C MET A 133 17.50 9.58 -6.64
N GLU A 134 16.62 10.36 -6.03
CA GLU A 134 15.91 9.98 -4.81
C GLU A 134 14.45 9.70 -5.14
N MET A 135 13.97 8.52 -4.70
CA MET A 135 12.60 8.07 -4.92
C MET A 135 11.76 8.28 -3.67
N LYS A 136 10.48 8.55 -3.85
CA LYS A 136 9.45 8.49 -2.81
C LYS A 136 8.52 7.31 -3.07
N TYR A 137 7.94 6.78 -2.01
CA TYR A 137 7.00 5.67 -2.13
C TYR A 137 5.71 6.10 -2.84
N PRO A 138 5.10 5.18 -3.61
CA PRO A 138 3.78 5.44 -4.20
C PRO A 138 2.77 5.82 -3.12
N SER A 139 2.04 6.91 -3.34
CA SER A 139 0.92 7.29 -2.50
C SER A 139 -0.34 6.51 -2.88
N LEU A 140 -1.35 6.51 -1.99
CA LEU A 140 -2.62 5.87 -2.29
C LEU A 140 -3.25 6.39 -3.59
N ASP A 141 -3.20 7.70 -3.84
CA ASP A 141 -3.76 8.28 -5.07
C ASP A 141 -3.03 7.82 -6.33
N GLN A 142 -1.72 7.63 -6.25
CA GLN A 142 -0.90 7.09 -7.34
C GLN A 142 -1.20 5.61 -7.55
N PHE A 143 -1.28 4.82 -6.47
CA PHE A 143 -1.64 3.42 -6.53
C PHE A 143 -3.02 3.20 -7.17
N ILE A 144 -4.02 4.01 -6.79
CA ILE A 144 -5.37 3.95 -7.37
C ILE A 144 -5.34 4.25 -8.86
N LYS A 145 -4.70 5.35 -9.26
CA LYS A 145 -4.64 5.74 -10.67
C LYS A 145 -4.03 4.65 -11.54
N ASN A 146 -2.96 4.01 -11.05
CA ASN A 146 -2.22 3.05 -11.85
C ASN A 146 -2.83 1.65 -11.89
N ASN A 147 -3.52 1.23 -10.82
CA ASN A 147 -4.15 -0.10 -10.82
C ASN A 147 -5.58 -0.11 -11.40
N PHE A 148 -6.23 1.06 -11.48
CA PHE A 148 -7.66 1.11 -11.79
C PHE A 148 -8.03 2.10 -12.89
N ASP A 149 -7.05 2.80 -13.48
CA ASP A 149 -7.31 3.62 -14.66
C ASP A 149 -7.23 2.77 -15.93
N LEU A 150 -8.35 2.13 -16.26
CA LEU A 150 -8.52 1.34 -17.49
C LEU A 150 -8.44 2.18 -18.77
N SER A 151 -8.26 3.50 -18.67
CA SER A 151 -8.15 4.40 -19.83
C SER A 151 -6.73 4.45 -20.42
N ALA A 152 -5.73 3.94 -19.74
CA ALA A 152 -4.38 3.90 -20.28
C ALA A 152 -4.24 2.72 -21.27
N ASN A 153 -3.93 3.06 -22.49
CA ASN A 153 -3.90 2.13 -23.65
C ASN A 153 -2.72 1.15 -23.61
N ASN A 154 -1.78 1.27 -22.65
CA ASN A 154 -0.59 0.43 -22.60
C ASN A 154 -0.07 0.28 -21.15
N ALA A 155 0.14 -0.97 -20.72
CA ALA A 155 0.68 -1.28 -19.39
C ALA A 155 2.08 -0.68 -19.16
N MET A 156 2.87 -0.54 -20.23
CA MET A 156 4.20 0.06 -20.17
C MET A 156 4.12 1.56 -19.83
N ASP A 157 3.22 2.29 -20.46
CA ASP A 157 3.04 3.72 -20.20
C ASP A 157 2.56 3.96 -18.75
N GLN A 158 1.70 3.09 -18.21
CA GLN A 158 1.28 3.14 -16.80
C GLN A 158 2.44 2.95 -15.84
N SER A 159 3.33 1.99 -16.13
CA SER A 159 4.52 1.73 -15.32
C SER A 159 5.46 2.92 -15.31
N PHE A 160 5.72 3.53 -16.46
CA PHE A 160 6.55 4.73 -16.57
C PHE A 160 5.92 5.93 -15.86
N GLU A 161 4.60 6.10 -15.95
CA GLU A 161 3.87 7.13 -15.21
C GLU A 161 3.98 6.95 -13.69
N LEU A 162 3.88 5.71 -13.21
CA LEU A 162 4.08 5.39 -11.79
C LEU A 162 5.50 5.76 -11.36
N ILE A 163 6.50 5.31 -12.11
CA ILE A 163 7.92 5.61 -11.84
C ILE A 163 8.13 7.12 -11.77
N ALA A 164 7.70 7.87 -12.80
CA ALA A 164 7.83 9.33 -12.83
C ALA A 164 7.17 10.01 -11.62
N SER A 165 6.01 9.51 -11.19
CA SER A 165 5.31 10.03 -10.02
C SER A 165 6.02 9.75 -8.70
N CYS A 166 6.87 8.72 -8.66
CA CYS A 166 7.66 8.32 -7.50
C CYS A 166 9.05 8.97 -7.45
N VAL A 167 9.47 9.74 -8.45
CA VAL A 167 10.68 10.55 -8.36
C VAL A 167 10.42 11.70 -7.37
N ASP A 168 11.33 11.88 -6.41
CA ASP A 168 11.30 13.01 -5.48
C ASP A 168 12.21 14.12 -5.96
N LYS A 169 13.46 13.79 -6.22
CA LYS A 169 14.45 14.71 -6.79
C LYS A 169 15.57 13.96 -7.52
N ILE A 170 16.21 14.66 -8.43
CA ILE A 170 17.46 14.28 -9.07
C ILE A 170 18.50 15.30 -8.66
N TYR A 171 19.73 14.89 -8.38
CA TYR A 171 20.76 15.81 -7.92
C TYR A 171 22.17 15.32 -8.24
N ASN A 172 23.07 16.26 -8.37
CA ASN A 172 24.51 16.06 -8.43
C ASN A 172 25.22 16.91 -7.35
N GLU A 173 26.53 17.10 -7.45
CA GLU A 173 27.29 17.91 -6.49
C GLU A 173 26.92 19.40 -6.56
N ASP A 174 26.49 19.90 -7.70
CA ASP A 174 26.26 21.33 -7.97
C ASP A 174 24.79 21.74 -7.95
N GLU A 175 23.88 20.85 -8.38
CA GLU A 175 22.47 21.18 -8.64
C GLU A 175 21.50 20.11 -8.11
N VAL A 176 20.28 20.57 -7.78
CA VAL A 176 19.16 19.72 -7.35
C VAL A 176 17.92 20.08 -8.18
N TRP A 177 17.35 19.08 -8.85
CA TRP A 177 16.08 19.19 -9.57
C TRP A 177 14.99 18.47 -8.80
N VAL A 178 14.10 19.25 -8.18
CA VAL A 178 12.97 18.69 -7.41
C VAL A 178 11.84 18.34 -8.37
N ALA A 179 11.30 17.14 -8.29
CA ALA A 179 10.26 16.67 -9.19
C ALA A 179 8.97 17.53 -9.17
N ALA A 180 8.72 18.25 -8.07
CA ALA A 180 7.59 19.18 -7.97
C ALA A 180 7.73 20.43 -8.87
N ASP A 181 8.96 20.79 -9.23
CA ASP A 181 9.29 21.97 -10.05
C ASP A 181 9.47 21.63 -11.54
N VAL A 182 9.40 20.33 -11.87
CA VAL A 182 9.60 19.79 -13.23
C VAL A 182 8.27 19.25 -13.76
N THR A 183 8.04 19.38 -15.05
CA THR A 183 6.82 18.82 -15.66
C THR A 183 6.89 17.30 -15.76
N LYS A 184 5.72 16.64 -15.75
CA LYS A 184 5.63 15.19 -15.96
C LYS A 184 6.30 14.76 -17.28
N LYS A 185 6.17 15.58 -18.33
CA LYS A 185 6.77 15.32 -19.64
C LYS A 185 8.30 15.29 -19.56
N GLU A 186 8.90 16.26 -18.89
CA GLU A 186 10.36 16.32 -18.69
C GLU A 186 10.87 15.12 -17.89
N LEU A 187 10.13 14.69 -16.86
CA LEU A 187 10.47 13.46 -16.10
C LEU A 187 10.40 12.22 -16.97
N MET A 188 9.38 12.09 -17.83
CA MET A 188 9.26 10.97 -18.77
C MET A 188 10.41 10.96 -19.77
N GLU A 189 10.71 12.12 -20.38
CA GLU A 189 11.84 12.28 -21.32
C GLU A 189 13.19 11.98 -20.64
N PHE A 190 13.32 12.26 -19.34
CA PHE A 190 14.51 11.88 -18.58
C PHE A 190 14.60 10.36 -18.37
N LEU A 191 13.48 9.70 -18.03
CA LEU A 191 13.44 8.24 -17.86
C LEU A 191 13.76 7.52 -19.18
N ASP A 192 13.28 8.04 -20.31
CA ASP A 192 13.53 7.49 -21.65
C ASP A 192 15.04 7.53 -22.06
N GLN A 193 15.84 8.40 -21.43
CA GLN A 193 17.28 8.48 -21.67
C GLN A 193 18.08 7.44 -20.86
N MET A 194 17.46 6.74 -19.93
CA MET A 194 18.15 5.78 -19.09
C MET A 194 18.53 4.52 -19.86
N ASN A 195 19.70 4.00 -19.56
CA ASN A 195 20.09 2.67 -20.02
C ASN A 195 19.45 1.57 -19.13
N THR A 196 19.49 0.33 -19.61
CA THR A 196 18.89 -0.82 -18.92
C THR A 196 19.43 -1.02 -17.50
N THR A 197 20.71 -0.72 -17.26
CA THR A 197 21.31 -0.89 -15.93
C THR A 197 20.75 0.12 -14.93
N GLN A 198 20.59 1.37 -15.34
CA GLN A 198 19.99 2.44 -14.54
C GLN A 198 18.51 2.13 -14.25
N PHE A 199 17.77 1.68 -15.26
CA PHE A 199 16.37 1.32 -15.11
C PHE A 199 16.15 0.16 -14.12
N LYS A 200 17.01 -0.87 -14.16
CA LYS A 200 16.99 -1.97 -13.19
C LYS A 200 17.18 -1.53 -11.74
N GLN A 201 17.87 -0.42 -11.48
CA GLN A 201 17.97 0.11 -10.12
C GLN A 201 16.63 0.71 -9.64
N ILE A 202 15.85 1.26 -10.57
CA ILE A 202 14.49 1.75 -10.27
C ILE A 202 13.57 0.55 -10.02
N GLU A 203 13.62 -0.49 -10.85
CA GLU A 203 12.84 -1.73 -10.63
C GLU A 203 13.15 -2.32 -9.26
N LYS A 204 14.42 -2.39 -8.88
CA LYS A 204 14.86 -2.86 -7.56
C LYS A 204 14.26 -2.05 -6.41
N PHE A 205 14.09 -0.74 -6.57
CA PHE A 205 13.40 0.08 -5.55
C PHE A 205 11.97 -0.41 -5.30
N PHE A 206 11.18 -0.68 -6.36
CA PHE A 206 9.81 -1.17 -6.23
C PHE A 206 9.74 -2.61 -5.73
N GLU A 207 10.68 -3.46 -6.12
CA GLU A 207 10.75 -4.85 -5.65
C GLU A 207 11.05 -4.93 -4.16
N THR A 208 11.93 -4.06 -3.66
CA THR A 208 12.43 -4.09 -2.29
C THR A 208 11.72 -3.15 -1.34
N MET A 209 10.82 -2.28 -1.84
CA MET A 209 10.10 -1.33 -0.98
C MET A 209 9.30 -2.05 0.12
N PRO A 210 9.06 -1.39 1.26
CA PRO A 210 8.26 -1.96 2.33
C PRO A 210 6.87 -2.39 1.84
N LYS A 211 6.41 -3.57 2.29
CA LYS A 211 5.11 -4.14 1.93
C LYS A 211 4.40 -4.69 3.16
N LEU A 212 3.09 -4.50 3.22
CA LEU A 212 2.26 -5.22 4.17
C LEU A 212 2.25 -6.68 3.78
N SER A 213 2.79 -7.55 4.64
CA SER A 213 2.82 -8.99 4.35
C SER A 213 2.85 -9.85 5.60
N HIS A 214 2.38 -11.08 5.45
CA HIS A 214 2.42 -12.10 6.47
C HIS A 214 2.65 -13.47 5.81
N THR A 215 3.60 -14.24 6.35
CA THR A 215 3.89 -15.59 5.85
C THR A 215 3.15 -16.60 6.72
N ILE A 216 2.37 -17.45 6.09
CA ILE A 216 1.61 -18.51 6.74
C ILE A 216 2.05 -19.89 6.26
N LYS A 217 1.88 -20.88 7.13
CA LYS A 217 2.06 -22.29 6.79
C LYS A 217 0.71 -22.92 6.52
N VAL A 218 0.59 -23.57 5.38
CA VAL A 218 -0.62 -24.24 4.92
C VAL A 218 -0.33 -25.71 4.73
N VAL A 219 -1.20 -26.56 5.26
CA VAL A 219 -1.15 -28.01 5.02
C VAL A 219 -2.30 -28.40 4.12
N ASN A 220 -1.99 -28.91 2.94
CA ASN A 220 -3.00 -29.39 2.00
C ASN A 220 -3.69 -30.65 2.58
N PRO A 221 -5.01 -30.64 2.82
CA PRO A 221 -5.72 -31.79 3.40
C PRO A 221 -5.80 -33.00 2.47
N LYS A 222 -5.56 -32.85 1.17
CA LYS A 222 -5.58 -33.96 0.20
C LYS A 222 -4.22 -34.63 0.07
N THR A 223 -3.14 -33.84 0.04
CA THR A 223 -1.78 -34.34 -0.24
C THR A 223 -0.94 -34.49 1.04
N ASN A 224 -1.34 -33.84 2.15
CA ASN A 224 -0.58 -33.69 3.39
C ASN A 224 0.77 -32.95 3.21
N VAL A 225 0.92 -32.17 2.14
CA VAL A 225 2.11 -31.33 1.91
C VAL A 225 1.96 -30.04 2.68
N GLU A 226 3.02 -29.66 3.42
CA GLU A 226 3.14 -28.35 4.07
C GLU A 226 3.83 -27.39 3.11
N SER A 227 3.22 -26.23 2.92
CA SER A 227 3.73 -25.14 2.05
C SER A 227 3.73 -23.81 2.81
N GLU A 228 4.65 -22.92 2.48
CA GLU A 228 4.62 -21.53 2.95
C GLU A 228 3.97 -20.66 1.90
N VAL A 229 3.01 -19.84 2.33
CA VAL A 229 2.32 -18.86 1.46
C VAL A 229 2.54 -17.47 2.03
N VAL A 230 2.98 -16.55 1.17
CA VAL A 230 3.14 -15.14 1.53
C VAL A 230 1.90 -14.38 1.08
N LEU A 231 1.21 -13.79 2.02
CA LEU A 231 0.09 -12.88 1.77
C LEU A 231 0.65 -11.46 1.70
N GLU A 232 0.47 -10.78 0.58
CA GLU A 232 0.96 -9.42 0.36
C GLU A 232 -0.17 -8.45 -0.01
N GLY A 233 -0.10 -7.25 0.56
CA GLY A 233 -1.07 -6.19 0.31
C GLY A 233 -2.43 -6.44 0.96
N LEU A 234 -3.22 -5.38 1.06
CA LEU A 234 -4.50 -5.41 1.77
C LEU A 234 -5.49 -6.42 1.19
N SER A 235 -5.49 -6.60 -0.14
CA SER A 235 -6.43 -7.51 -0.83
C SER A 235 -6.29 -8.97 -0.37
N SER A 236 -5.07 -9.41 -0.03
CA SER A 236 -4.83 -10.79 0.43
C SER A 236 -5.45 -11.10 1.81
N PHE A 237 -5.85 -10.06 2.55
CA PHE A 237 -6.46 -10.20 3.88
C PHE A 237 -7.98 -9.96 3.88
N PHE A 238 -8.60 -9.80 2.70
CA PHE A 238 -10.04 -9.54 2.53
C PHE A 238 -10.68 -10.38 1.41
N ALA A 239 -9.96 -11.37 0.89
CA ALA A 239 -10.44 -12.27 -0.14
C ALA A 239 -11.36 -13.36 0.44
#